data_ea08ed843fd7b957f9af4a1657a467a1
#
_entry.id   ea08ed843fd7b957f9af4a1657a467a1
#
_cell.length_a   1.000
_cell.length_b   1.000
_cell.length_c   1.000
_cell.angle_alpha   90.00
_cell.angle_beta   90.00
_cell.angle_gamma   90.00
#
_symmetry.space_group_name_H-M   'P 1'
#
loop_
_entity.id
_entity.type
_entity.pdbx_description
1 polymer ?
#
loop_
_entity_poly.entity_id
_entity_poly.type
_entity_poly.pdbx_seq_one_letter_code
_entity_poly.pdbx_strand_id
1 'polypeptide(L)'
;MLFRSLVNGRLTPALGDHVIPVGDIIGTAVRQYLGTALPLLDTTAHLVIRPRVSHASSPGAVLGQTASQPAGRRFWFAPRSLDDLAERRRMFSNDTSAGVGYAPFGIAERLAAGIESHLTSPDSLAARPYFGTDVKLMVIRDGRRVHVTACVPQIAGLTPDLEAYQARRAEAREIIAGVAAGLAPGCEVDVAVNTRDDDVRRELYLTAIGSSIESGDEGVVGRGNRANGLISMLRPMSMEGVSGKNPVYHVGKLYSLAAQRAAEELHALTGRTFAVALVSQSGRDLEDPWQVLAQASGDGPVDAGLVRNVVAGVMGGLDDIRAGLLAGKIATA
;
A
#
# COMPACT_ATOMS: atom_id res chain seq x y z
N MET A 1 -26.82 2.45 -1.62
CA MET A 1 -25.91 1.85 -0.63
C MET A 1 -24.98 2.93 -0.10
N LEU A 2 -24.78 3.00 1.21
CA LEU A 2 -23.94 4.04 1.79
C LEU A 2 -22.53 3.45 1.98
N PHE A 3 -21.60 3.81 1.11
CA PHE A 3 -20.19 3.52 1.31
C PHE A 3 -19.63 4.47 2.38
N ARG A 4 -19.02 3.93 3.42
CA ARG A 4 -18.32 4.70 4.44
C ARG A 4 -16.85 4.36 4.38
N SER A 5 -16.06 5.30 3.91
CA SER A 5 -14.61 5.22 3.99
C SER A 5 -14.13 6.04 5.17
N LEU A 6 -13.36 5.43 6.06
CA LEU A 6 -12.69 6.13 7.13
C LEU A 6 -11.29 6.49 6.65
N VAL A 7 -11.09 7.75 6.31
CA VAL A 7 -9.78 8.29 6.01
C VAL A 7 -9.25 8.97 7.26
N ASN A 8 -8.16 8.47 7.78
CA ASN A 8 -7.45 9.11 8.89
C ASN A 8 -6.30 9.92 8.31
N GLY A 9 -6.37 11.21 8.46
CA GLY A 9 -5.36 12.14 8.00
C GLY A 9 -5.15 13.26 9.00
N ARG A 10 -4.02 13.90 8.89
CA ARG A 10 -3.69 15.06 9.72
C ARG A 10 -3.49 16.26 8.82
N LEU A 11 -4.20 17.34 9.13
CA LEU A 11 -3.98 18.63 8.54
C LEU A 11 -3.11 19.45 9.49
N THR A 12 -2.00 19.96 8.97
CA THR A 12 -1.24 20.98 9.68
C THR A 12 -2.04 22.27 9.61
N PRO A 13 -2.45 22.87 10.74
CA PRO A 13 -3.17 24.12 10.71
C PRO A 13 -2.33 25.21 10.06
N ALA A 14 -2.99 26.11 9.36
CA ALA A 14 -2.36 27.30 8.84
C ALA A 14 -1.90 28.18 10.01
N LEU A 15 -0.81 28.93 9.80
CA LEU A 15 -0.38 29.93 10.73
C LEU A 15 -1.32 31.14 10.64
N GLY A 16 -1.74 31.67 11.82
CA GLY A 16 -2.65 32.79 11.92
C GLY A 16 -4.13 32.38 11.86
N ASP A 17 -4.99 33.37 11.59
CA ASP A 17 -6.45 33.22 11.64
C ASP A 17 -7.07 32.62 10.37
N HIS A 18 -6.28 32.03 9.50
CA HIS A 18 -6.76 31.44 8.26
C HIS A 18 -7.52 30.14 8.50
N VAL A 19 -8.78 30.13 8.10
CA VAL A 19 -9.59 28.90 8.10
C VAL A 19 -9.24 28.09 6.86
N ILE A 20 -8.76 26.88 7.08
CA ILE A 20 -8.53 25.93 5.98
C ILE A 20 -9.88 25.33 5.59
N PRO A 21 -10.33 25.45 4.33
CA PRO A 21 -11.59 24.88 3.85
C PRO A 21 -11.44 23.35 3.65
N VAL A 22 -11.33 22.64 4.76
CA VAL A 22 -11.02 21.18 4.77
C VAL A 22 -12.03 20.37 3.98
N GLY A 23 -13.31 20.72 4.07
CA GLY A 23 -14.37 20.03 3.34
C GLY A 23 -14.19 20.13 1.83
N ASP A 24 -13.86 21.31 1.33
CA ASP A 24 -13.66 21.55 -0.11
C ASP A 24 -12.39 20.88 -0.61
N ILE A 25 -11.31 20.93 0.19
CA ILE A 25 -10.05 20.24 -0.15
C ILE A 25 -10.27 18.74 -0.26
N ILE A 26 -10.92 18.12 0.74
CA ILE A 26 -11.24 16.69 0.70
C ILE A 26 -12.16 16.38 -0.48
N GLY A 27 -13.22 17.16 -0.67
CA GLY A 27 -14.16 16.96 -1.75
C GLY A 27 -13.51 17.01 -3.13
N THR A 28 -12.65 17.99 -3.36
CA THR A 28 -11.91 18.16 -4.61
C THR A 28 -10.93 17.01 -4.83
N ALA A 29 -10.10 16.72 -3.85
CA ALA A 29 -9.09 15.66 -3.95
C ALA A 29 -9.70 14.28 -4.22
N VAL A 30 -10.78 13.94 -3.51
CA VAL A 30 -11.48 12.66 -3.69
C VAL A 30 -12.10 12.56 -5.09
N ARG A 31 -12.75 13.63 -5.58
CA ARG A 31 -13.34 13.62 -6.93
C ARG A 31 -12.28 13.49 -8.02
N GLN A 32 -11.20 14.24 -7.89
CA GLN A 32 -10.09 14.16 -8.85
C GLN A 32 -9.46 12.78 -8.88
N TYR A 33 -9.15 12.23 -7.72
CA TYR A 33 -8.56 10.91 -7.63
C TYR A 33 -9.48 9.82 -8.20
N LEU A 34 -10.74 9.77 -7.76
CA LEU A 34 -11.68 8.76 -8.22
C LEU A 34 -12.04 8.91 -9.69
N GLY A 35 -12.15 10.15 -10.20
CA GLY A 35 -12.39 10.39 -11.62
C GLY A 35 -11.24 9.91 -12.52
N THR A 36 -10.00 9.93 -11.99
CA THR A 36 -8.84 9.38 -12.70
C THR A 36 -8.73 7.87 -12.54
N ALA A 37 -8.90 7.36 -11.32
CA ALA A 37 -8.74 5.94 -11.01
C ALA A 37 -9.90 5.08 -11.53
N LEU A 38 -11.09 5.63 -11.64
CA LEU A 38 -12.32 4.96 -12.05
C LEU A 38 -13.03 5.77 -13.16
N PRO A 39 -12.56 5.71 -14.41
CA PRO A 39 -13.06 6.58 -15.49
C PRO A 39 -14.55 6.45 -15.80
N LEU A 40 -15.18 5.33 -15.44
CA LEU A 40 -16.62 5.10 -15.62
C LEU A 40 -17.46 5.69 -14.48
N LEU A 41 -16.83 6.19 -13.42
CA LEU A 41 -17.53 6.85 -12.33
C LEU A 41 -17.80 8.31 -12.68
N ASP A 42 -19.05 8.68 -12.89
CA ASP A 42 -19.45 10.09 -12.88
C ASP A 42 -19.37 10.61 -11.43
N THR A 43 -18.27 11.29 -11.12
CA THR A 43 -18.02 11.82 -9.78
C THR A 43 -18.99 12.93 -9.37
N THR A 44 -19.75 13.48 -10.32
CA THR A 44 -20.77 14.50 -10.05
C THR A 44 -22.12 13.87 -9.75
N ALA A 45 -22.55 12.92 -10.59
CA ALA A 45 -23.85 12.28 -10.47
C ALA A 45 -23.87 11.16 -9.40
N HIS A 46 -22.77 10.39 -9.29
CA HIS A 46 -22.76 9.16 -8.48
C HIS A 46 -22.02 9.30 -7.13
N LEU A 47 -21.32 10.40 -6.89
CA LEU A 47 -20.47 10.54 -5.71
C LEU A 47 -20.96 11.66 -4.79
N VAL A 48 -21.43 11.29 -3.61
CA VAL A 48 -21.76 12.20 -2.51
C VAL A 48 -20.66 12.12 -1.45
N ILE A 49 -19.93 13.22 -1.29
CA ILE A 49 -18.85 13.33 -0.30
C ILE A 49 -19.41 14.13 0.89
N ARG A 50 -19.36 13.54 2.07
CA ARG A 50 -19.74 14.17 3.33
C ARG A 50 -18.54 14.14 4.28
N PRO A 51 -17.64 15.12 4.24
CA PRO A 51 -16.54 15.20 5.17
C PRO A 51 -17.05 15.29 6.61
N ARG A 52 -16.60 14.39 7.46
CA ARG A 52 -16.85 14.44 8.90
C ARG A 52 -15.51 14.44 9.60
N VAL A 53 -14.86 15.60 9.58
CA VAL A 53 -13.59 15.79 10.25
C VAL A 53 -13.88 16.06 11.73
N SER A 54 -13.39 15.17 12.59
CA SER A 54 -13.39 15.44 14.02
C SER A 54 -12.31 16.46 14.31
N HIS A 55 -12.72 17.64 14.69
CA HIS A 55 -11.81 18.57 15.32
C HIS A 55 -11.53 18.05 16.72
N ALA A 56 -10.31 17.64 16.96
CA ALA A 56 -9.90 17.30 18.30
C ALA A 56 -9.85 18.60 19.12
N SER A 57 -10.98 18.91 19.78
CA SER A 57 -11.11 20.05 20.67
C SER A 57 -10.38 19.85 22.00
N SER A 58 -9.96 18.71 22.27
CA SER A 58 -8.96 18.38 23.20
C SER A 58 -8.12 17.35 22.69
N PRO A 59 -7.23 17.73 22.20
CA PRO A 59 -6.67 16.70 22.42
C PRO A 59 -5.74 16.64 23.54
N GLY A 60 -6.46 16.13 24.57
CA GLY A 60 -5.72 15.79 25.77
C GLY A 60 -4.40 15.11 25.48
N ALA A 61 -4.41 14.30 24.46
CA ALA A 61 -3.18 13.70 23.95
C ALA A 61 -2.31 14.65 23.11
N VAL A 62 -2.88 15.54 22.34
CA VAL A 62 -2.10 16.40 21.44
C VAL A 62 -1.78 17.75 22.08
N LEU A 63 -2.75 18.43 22.70
CA LEU A 63 -2.50 19.68 23.41
C LEU A 63 -1.87 19.45 24.78
N GLY A 64 -2.18 18.36 25.43
CA GLY A 64 -1.52 17.98 26.68
C GLY A 64 -0.04 17.66 26.46
N GLN A 65 0.28 16.95 25.39
CA GLN A 65 1.67 16.73 25.00
C GLN A 65 2.37 18.02 24.59
N THR A 66 1.67 18.93 23.90
CA THR A 66 2.24 20.21 23.51
C THR A 66 2.36 21.20 24.66
N ALA A 67 1.38 21.22 25.58
CA ALA A 67 1.40 22.14 26.71
C ALA A 67 2.40 21.74 27.80
N SER A 68 2.70 20.46 27.94
CA SER A 68 3.61 19.94 28.98
C SER A 68 5.07 19.82 28.57
N GLN A 69 5.40 20.12 27.34
CA GLN A 69 6.79 19.98 26.87
C GLN A 69 7.63 21.24 27.14
N PRO A 70 8.89 21.06 27.56
CA PRO A 70 9.80 22.19 27.78
C PRO A 70 9.96 23.03 26.51
N ALA A 71 10.19 24.35 26.73
CA ALA A 71 10.54 25.24 25.64
C ALA A 71 11.76 24.69 24.88
N GLY A 72 11.64 24.56 23.55
CA GLY A 72 12.68 24.00 22.68
C GLY A 72 12.44 22.58 22.20
N ARG A 73 11.49 21.84 22.77
CA ARG A 73 11.03 20.58 22.14
C ARG A 73 10.05 20.87 21.01
N ARG A 74 10.31 20.25 19.89
CA ARG A 74 9.66 20.50 18.62
C ARG A 74 8.45 19.59 18.44
N PHE A 75 7.40 20.16 17.86
CA PHE A 75 6.13 19.46 17.68
C PHE A 75 5.89 19.16 16.23
N TRP A 76 5.72 17.90 15.94
CA TRP A 76 5.38 17.41 14.63
C TRP A 76 3.88 17.54 14.29
N PHE A 77 3.09 18.15 15.19
CA PHE A 77 1.64 18.24 14.99
C PHE A 77 1.12 19.63 14.67
N ALA A 78 1.65 20.64 15.31
CA ALA A 78 1.16 22.00 15.17
C ALA A 78 2.36 22.95 15.19
N PRO A 79 2.78 23.51 14.06
CA PRO A 79 3.77 24.55 14.05
C PRO A 79 3.23 25.77 14.80
N ARG A 80 4.04 26.34 15.67
CA ARG A 80 3.71 27.53 16.43
C ARG A 80 4.23 28.80 15.77
N SER A 81 5.20 28.63 14.88
CA SER A 81 5.85 29.69 14.16
C SER A 81 6.35 29.22 12.78
N LEU A 82 6.84 30.16 11.98
CA LEU A 82 7.48 29.82 10.71
C LEU A 82 8.76 29.02 10.91
N ASP A 83 9.45 29.22 12.04
CA ASP A 83 10.65 28.46 12.37
C ASP A 83 10.34 27.01 12.64
N ASP A 84 9.19 26.71 13.23
CA ASP A 84 8.71 25.33 13.40
C ASP A 84 8.47 24.65 12.04
N LEU A 85 8.18 25.38 10.98
CA LEU A 85 8.10 24.85 9.63
C LEU A 85 9.47 24.51 9.03
N ALA A 86 10.54 25.15 9.49
CA ALA A 86 11.90 24.82 9.11
C ALA A 86 12.33 23.43 9.61
N GLU A 87 11.67 22.89 10.62
CA GLU A 87 11.88 21.52 11.11
C GLU A 87 11.52 20.43 10.11
N ARG A 88 10.82 20.74 9.06
CA ARG A 88 10.65 19.81 7.94
C ARG A 88 11.97 19.36 7.33
N ARG A 89 13.06 20.02 7.67
CA ARG A 89 14.42 19.60 7.33
C ARG A 89 14.91 18.44 8.18
N ARG A 90 14.33 18.26 9.39
CA ARG A 90 14.64 17.15 10.28
C ARG A 90 13.35 16.66 10.93
N MET A 91 12.89 15.50 10.50
CA MET A 91 11.64 14.91 10.95
C MET A 91 11.86 14.06 12.19
N PHE A 92 10.84 14.01 13.05
CA PHE A 92 10.82 13.12 14.20
C PHE A 92 9.81 12.00 14.01
N SER A 93 10.12 10.85 14.61
CA SER A 93 9.22 9.71 14.63
C SER A 93 7.91 10.06 15.34
N ASN A 94 6.81 9.90 14.63
CA ASN A 94 5.47 10.21 15.13
C ASN A 94 4.90 9.12 16.04
N ASP A 95 5.52 7.93 16.04
CA ASP A 95 5.01 6.78 16.76
C ASP A 95 6.16 5.83 17.16
N THR A 96 5.92 5.00 18.18
CA THR A 96 6.75 3.85 18.50
C THR A 96 6.17 2.66 17.74
N SER A 97 6.81 2.28 16.66
CA SER A 97 6.31 1.28 15.72
C SER A 97 7.45 0.56 15.01
N ALA A 98 7.14 -0.39 14.14
CA ALA A 98 8.11 -1.11 13.35
C ALA A 98 7.68 -1.25 11.89
N GLY A 99 8.60 -0.93 10.97
CA GLY A 99 8.50 -1.30 9.57
C GLY A 99 9.30 -2.58 9.30
N VAL A 100 8.77 -3.48 8.48
CA VAL A 100 9.42 -4.76 8.16
C VAL A 100 9.47 -4.93 6.65
N GLY A 101 10.62 -5.39 6.16
CA GLY A 101 10.85 -5.76 4.77
C GLY A 101 11.64 -7.06 4.67
N TYR A 102 11.57 -7.69 3.51
CA TYR A 102 12.31 -8.93 3.25
C TYR A 102 12.66 -9.08 1.77
N ALA A 103 13.77 -9.74 1.49
CA ALA A 103 14.25 -10.05 0.15
C ALA A 103 15.06 -11.35 0.15
N PRO A 104 15.07 -12.08 -1.01
CA PRO A 104 14.28 -11.83 -2.21
C PRO A 104 12.83 -12.29 -2.07
N PHE A 105 11.99 -11.88 -2.98
CA PHE A 105 10.67 -12.49 -3.14
C PHE A 105 10.83 -13.91 -3.69
N GLY A 106 10.07 -14.83 -3.09
CA GLY A 106 9.93 -16.19 -3.60
C GLY A 106 9.11 -16.25 -4.90
N ILE A 107 9.03 -17.42 -5.51
CA ILE A 107 8.28 -17.62 -6.75
C ILE A 107 6.79 -17.22 -6.56
N ALA A 108 6.14 -17.67 -5.49
CA ALA A 108 4.74 -17.36 -5.24
C ALA A 108 4.52 -15.85 -5.08
N GLU A 109 5.42 -15.16 -4.39
CA GLU A 109 5.37 -13.71 -4.18
C GLU A 109 5.55 -12.93 -5.48
N ARG A 110 6.55 -13.32 -6.29
CA ARG A 110 6.76 -12.70 -7.61
C ARG A 110 5.59 -12.92 -8.56
N LEU A 111 4.98 -14.11 -8.53
CA LEU A 111 3.80 -14.41 -9.32
C LEU A 111 2.61 -13.55 -8.90
N ALA A 112 2.31 -13.47 -7.60
CA ALA A 112 1.20 -12.67 -7.12
C ALA A 112 1.37 -11.20 -7.53
N ALA A 113 2.52 -10.59 -7.22
CA ALA A 113 2.79 -9.20 -7.56
C ALA A 113 2.83 -8.95 -9.08
N GLY A 114 3.47 -9.84 -9.84
CA GLY A 114 3.63 -9.66 -11.28
C GLY A 114 2.34 -9.87 -12.07
N ILE A 115 1.50 -10.83 -11.67
CA ILE A 115 0.18 -11.05 -12.30
C ILE A 115 -0.74 -9.86 -12.02
N GLU A 116 -0.82 -9.38 -10.77
CA GLU A 116 -1.62 -8.23 -10.41
C GLU A 116 -1.17 -6.99 -11.20
N SER A 117 0.12 -6.69 -11.15
CA SER A 117 0.70 -5.56 -11.88
C SER A 117 0.43 -5.62 -13.39
N HIS A 118 0.47 -6.81 -13.99
CA HIS A 118 0.16 -6.98 -15.40
C HIS A 118 -1.32 -6.72 -15.70
N LEU A 119 -2.23 -7.32 -14.93
CA LEU A 119 -3.67 -7.20 -15.16
C LEU A 119 -4.20 -5.79 -14.92
N THR A 120 -3.61 -5.06 -13.96
CA THR A 120 -4.02 -3.70 -13.60
C THR A 120 -3.21 -2.60 -14.28
N SER A 121 -2.24 -2.97 -15.13
CA SER A 121 -1.44 -1.98 -15.87
C SER A 121 -2.31 -1.14 -16.82
N PRO A 122 -1.98 0.14 -17.03
CA PRO A 122 -2.70 1.00 -17.97
C PRO A 122 -2.83 0.40 -19.37
N ASP A 123 -1.75 -0.23 -19.87
CA ASP A 123 -1.74 -0.85 -21.20
C ASP A 123 -2.67 -2.06 -21.27
N SER A 124 -2.68 -2.91 -20.23
CA SER A 124 -3.58 -4.06 -20.17
C SER A 124 -5.04 -3.64 -20.11
N LEU A 125 -5.36 -2.63 -19.30
CA LEU A 125 -6.71 -2.10 -19.17
C LEU A 125 -7.18 -1.36 -20.43
N ALA A 126 -6.28 -0.65 -21.12
CA ALA A 126 -6.60 -0.01 -22.39
C ALA A 126 -6.91 -1.05 -23.49
N ALA A 127 -6.15 -2.16 -23.52
CA ALA A 127 -6.39 -3.26 -24.45
C ALA A 127 -7.66 -4.06 -24.12
N ARG A 128 -8.04 -4.11 -22.84
CA ARG A 128 -9.17 -4.91 -22.32
C ARG A 128 -10.03 -4.09 -21.35
N PRO A 129 -10.73 -3.08 -21.87
CA PRO A 129 -11.47 -2.13 -21.02
C PRO A 129 -12.64 -2.77 -20.25
N TYR A 130 -12.97 -3.99 -20.55
CA TYR A 130 -13.99 -4.76 -19.86
C TYR A 130 -13.50 -5.44 -18.56
N PHE A 131 -12.20 -5.49 -18.30
CA PHE A 131 -11.68 -5.92 -17.01
C PHE A 131 -11.63 -4.76 -16.02
N GLY A 132 -11.90 -5.06 -14.76
CA GLY A 132 -11.77 -4.11 -13.67
C GLY A 132 -10.46 -4.27 -12.91
N THR A 133 -10.21 -3.33 -12.01
CA THR A 133 -8.97 -3.25 -11.21
C THR A 133 -9.05 -3.96 -9.86
N ASP A 134 -10.25 -4.41 -9.42
CA ASP A 134 -10.40 -5.15 -8.16
C ASP A 134 -9.98 -6.62 -8.33
N VAL A 135 -8.72 -6.81 -8.69
CA VAL A 135 -8.10 -8.13 -8.86
C VAL A 135 -7.67 -8.66 -7.49
N LYS A 136 -7.99 -9.93 -7.24
CA LYS A 136 -7.56 -10.64 -6.02
C LYS A 136 -6.83 -11.91 -6.43
N LEU A 137 -5.69 -12.18 -5.80
CA LEU A 137 -4.85 -13.32 -6.13
C LEU A 137 -4.48 -14.11 -4.88
N MET A 138 -4.51 -15.42 -5.02
CA MET A 138 -3.90 -16.36 -4.09
C MET A 138 -2.96 -17.27 -4.88
N VAL A 139 -1.70 -17.30 -4.49
CA VAL A 139 -0.70 -18.18 -5.11
C VAL A 139 -0.15 -19.14 -4.08
N ILE A 140 -0.28 -20.42 -4.36
CA ILE A 140 0.24 -21.51 -3.52
C ILE A 140 1.26 -22.29 -4.34
N ARG A 141 2.42 -22.57 -3.74
CA ARG A 141 3.48 -23.35 -4.36
C ARG A 141 3.81 -24.58 -3.53
N ASP A 142 3.83 -25.71 -4.20
CA ASP A 142 4.35 -26.98 -3.67
C ASP A 142 5.40 -27.56 -4.64
N GLY A 143 6.66 -27.48 -4.25
CA GLY A 143 7.75 -27.88 -5.11
C GLY A 143 7.79 -27.12 -6.43
N ARG A 144 7.53 -27.81 -7.55
CA ARG A 144 7.42 -27.22 -8.89
C ARG A 144 5.98 -26.88 -9.29
N ARG A 145 4.99 -27.34 -8.55
CA ARG A 145 3.58 -27.03 -8.81
C ARG A 145 3.21 -25.71 -8.20
N VAL A 146 2.51 -24.91 -8.97
CA VAL A 146 2.00 -23.60 -8.54
C VAL A 146 0.52 -23.54 -8.87
N HIS A 147 -0.28 -23.22 -7.88
CA HIS A 147 -1.71 -22.96 -8.06
C HIS A 147 -1.96 -21.46 -7.91
N VAL A 148 -2.58 -20.87 -8.93
CA VAL A 148 -3.00 -19.47 -8.93
C VAL A 148 -4.53 -19.45 -8.93
N THR A 149 -5.12 -18.94 -7.88
CA THR A 149 -6.54 -18.61 -7.85
C THR A 149 -6.69 -17.10 -7.99
N ALA A 150 -7.39 -16.67 -9.03
CA ALA A 150 -7.58 -15.26 -9.33
C ALA A 150 -9.07 -14.90 -9.34
N CYS A 151 -9.40 -13.73 -8.78
CA CYS A 151 -10.66 -13.06 -9.03
C CYS A 151 -10.37 -11.87 -9.95
N VAL A 152 -10.97 -11.90 -11.15
CA VAL A 152 -10.83 -10.84 -12.15
C VAL A 152 -12.24 -10.33 -12.48
N PRO A 153 -12.61 -9.12 -12.00
CA PRO A 153 -13.93 -8.59 -12.24
C PRO A 153 -14.09 -8.16 -13.70
N GLN A 154 -15.30 -8.32 -14.23
CA GLN A 154 -15.67 -7.69 -15.48
C GLN A 154 -16.65 -6.54 -15.24
N ILE A 155 -16.61 -5.54 -16.12
CA ILE A 155 -17.49 -4.37 -16.05
C ILE A 155 -18.82 -4.73 -16.70
N ALA A 156 -19.90 -4.68 -15.93
CA ALA A 156 -21.22 -5.11 -16.39
C ALA A 156 -21.71 -4.36 -17.65
N GLY A 157 -21.51 -3.05 -17.71
CA GLY A 157 -21.89 -2.23 -18.85
C GLY A 157 -21.12 -2.53 -20.15
N LEU A 158 -20.00 -3.25 -20.04
CA LEU A 158 -19.18 -3.67 -21.18
C LEU A 158 -19.26 -5.17 -21.46
N THR A 159 -20.05 -5.93 -20.69
CA THR A 159 -20.19 -7.38 -20.81
C THR A 159 -21.63 -7.68 -21.24
N PRO A 160 -21.88 -7.88 -22.54
CA PRO A 160 -23.24 -7.91 -23.09
C PRO A 160 -24.05 -9.13 -22.68
N ASP A 161 -23.39 -10.29 -22.53
CA ASP A 161 -24.05 -11.56 -22.26
C ASP A 161 -23.12 -12.56 -21.55
N LEU A 162 -23.65 -13.74 -21.26
CA LEU A 162 -22.92 -14.82 -20.57
C LEU A 162 -21.80 -15.39 -21.44
N GLU A 163 -21.98 -15.48 -22.75
CA GLU A 163 -20.96 -16.02 -23.67
C GLU A 163 -19.73 -15.09 -23.69
N ALA A 164 -19.93 -13.79 -23.80
CA ALA A 164 -18.87 -12.80 -23.71
C ALA A 164 -18.16 -12.86 -22.34
N TYR A 165 -18.93 -13.02 -21.26
CA TYR A 165 -18.34 -13.16 -19.92
C TYR A 165 -17.42 -14.39 -19.83
N GLN A 166 -17.91 -15.55 -20.31
CA GLN A 166 -17.16 -16.81 -20.27
C GLN A 166 -15.89 -16.75 -21.13
N ALA A 167 -16.00 -16.18 -22.35
CA ALA A 167 -14.85 -16.00 -23.24
C ALA A 167 -13.76 -15.14 -22.59
N ARG A 168 -14.14 -14.03 -21.93
CA ARG A 168 -13.19 -13.14 -21.24
C ARG A 168 -12.62 -13.77 -19.97
N ARG A 169 -13.40 -14.58 -19.24
CA ARG A 169 -12.89 -15.37 -18.11
C ARG A 169 -11.80 -16.36 -18.57
N ALA A 170 -12.01 -17.00 -19.74
CA ALA A 170 -11.01 -17.85 -20.35
C ALA A 170 -9.78 -17.06 -20.81
N GLU A 171 -9.96 -15.90 -21.42
CA GLU A 171 -8.88 -14.97 -21.78
C GLU A 171 -8.05 -14.55 -20.56
N ALA A 172 -8.69 -14.17 -19.46
CA ALA A 172 -7.98 -13.82 -18.21
C ALA A 172 -7.11 -14.99 -17.72
N ARG A 173 -7.61 -16.22 -17.82
CA ARG A 173 -6.86 -17.43 -17.46
C ARG A 173 -5.61 -17.60 -18.34
N GLU A 174 -5.73 -17.39 -19.63
CA GLU A 174 -4.61 -17.50 -20.59
C GLU A 174 -3.55 -16.41 -20.33
N ILE A 175 -3.98 -15.17 -20.08
CA ILE A 175 -3.08 -14.08 -19.73
C ILE A 175 -2.28 -14.42 -18.46
N ILE A 176 -2.98 -14.85 -17.42
CA ILE A 176 -2.35 -15.23 -16.14
C ILE A 176 -1.35 -16.36 -16.34
N ALA A 177 -1.72 -17.38 -17.11
CA ALA A 177 -0.84 -18.50 -17.42
C ALA A 177 0.41 -18.06 -18.21
N GLY A 178 0.24 -17.16 -19.18
CA GLY A 178 1.36 -16.58 -19.93
C GLY A 178 2.32 -15.78 -19.07
N VAL A 179 1.80 -14.90 -18.22
CA VAL A 179 2.61 -14.12 -17.26
C VAL A 179 3.33 -15.06 -16.30
N ALA A 180 2.62 -16.06 -15.78
CA ALA A 180 3.20 -17.02 -14.84
C ALA A 180 4.32 -17.86 -15.46
N ALA A 181 4.18 -18.28 -16.70
CA ALA A 181 5.23 -19.01 -17.41
C ALA A 181 6.53 -18.19 -17.55
N GLY A 182 6.41 -16.89 -17.78
CA GLY A 182 7.55 -15.97 -17.82
C GLY A 182 8.24 -15.74 -16.47
N LEU A 183 7.43 -15.63 -15.40
CA LEU A 183 7.94 -15.32 -14.05
C LEU A 183 8.43 -16.54 -13.27
N ALA A 184 7.95 -17.74 -13.61
CA ALA A 184 8.30 -19.00 -12.95
C ALA A 184 8.68 -20.09 -13.95
N PRO A 185 9.74 -19.89 -14.75
CA PRO A 185 10.17 -20.89 -15.74
C PRO A 185 10.48 -22.22 -15.07
N GLY A 186 9.95 -23.30 -15.63
CA GLY A 186 10.13 -24.65 -15.10
C GLY A 186 9.19 -25.05 -13.96
N CYS A 187 8.22 -24.20 -13.59
CA CYS A 187 7.11 -24.57 -12.74
C CYS A 187 5.90 -25.03 -13.59
N GLU A 188 5.13 -25.95 -13.02
CA GLU A 188 3.82 -26.35 -13.54
C GLU A 188 2.78 -25.43 -12.92
N VAL A 189 2.17 -24.56 -13.71
CA VAL A 189 1.20 -23.57 -13.21
C VAL A 189 -0.21 -23.97 -13.58
N ASP A 190 -1.04 -24.13 -12.57
CA ASP A 190 -2.49 -24.29 -12.69
C ASP A 190 -3.19 -22.99 -12.31
N VAL A 191 -4.12 -22.53 -13.16
CA VAL A 191 -4.80 -21.25 -13.00
C VAL A 191 -6.30 -21.46 -12.94
N ALA A 192 -6.90 -20.99 -11.86
CA ALA A 192 -8.35 -20.94 -11.68
C ALA A 192 -8.80 -19.47 -11.58
N VAL A 193 -9.80 -19.09 -12.39
CA VAL A 193 -10.32 -17.71 -12.42
C VAL A 193 -11.77 -17.71 -12.03
N ASN A 194 -12.14 -16.81 -11.10
CA ASN A 194 -13.52 -16.59 -10.65
C ASN A 194 -14.20 -17.89 -10.19
N THR A 195 -13.57 -18.64 -9.30
CA THR A 195 -13.98 -19.98 -8.87
C THR A 195 -15.34 -20.04 -8.17
N ARG A 196 -15.88 -18.87 -7.75
CA ARG A 196 -17.20 -18.76 -7.14
C ARG A 196 -18.32 -18.58 -8.16
N ASP A 197 -17.99 -18.34 -9.42
CA ASP A 197 -19.00 -18.11 -10.45
C ASP A 197 -19.92 -19.33 -10.60
N ASP A 198 -21.22 -19.08 -10.74
CA ASP A 198 -22.25 -20.05 -11.09
C ASP A 198 -22.94 -19.58 -12.37
N ASP A 199 -22.53 -20.18 -13.48
CA ASP A 199 -23.05 -19.83 -14.82
C ASP A 199 -24.54 -20.13 -14.96
N VAL A 200 -25.07 -21.12 -14.23
CA VAL A 200 -26.50 -21.50 -14.27
C VAL A 200 -27.34 -20.47 -13.52
N ARG A 201 -26.89 -20.06 -12.33
CA ARG A 201 -27.57 -19.07 -11.53
C ARG A 201 -27.24 -17.65 -11.96
N ARG A 202 -26.28 -17.49 -12.86
CA ARG A 202 -25.73 -16.19 -13.27
C ARG A 202 -25.17 -15.39 -12.11
N GLU A 203 -24.60 -16.06 -11.12
CA GLU A 203 -23.84 -15.46 -10.05
C GLU A 203 -22.39 -15.27 -10.55
N LEU A 204 -22.12 -14.12 -11.14
CA LEU A 204 -20.89 -13.83 -11.86
C LEU A 204 -20.14 -12.66 -11.20
N TYR A 205 -18.82 -12.59 -11.36
CA TYR A 205 -18.05 -11.48 -10.84
C TYR A 205 -18.14 -10.26 -11.79
N LEU A 206 -19.28 -9.61 -11.75
CA LEU A 206 -19.57 -8.37 -12.47
C LEU A 206 -19.59 -7.20 -11.49
N THR A 207 -18.99 -6.10 -11.87
CA THR A 207 -18.98 -4.84 -11.12
C THR A 207 -19.52 -3.71 -12.00
N ALA A 208 -20.02 -2.64 -11.37
CA ALA A 208 -20.55 -1.50 -12.12
C ALA A 208 -19.45 -0.72 -12.84
N ILE A 209 -18.30 -0.54 -12.21
CA ILE A 209 -17.22 0.35 -12.67
C ILE A 209 -15.84 -0.29 -12.61
N GLY A 210 -15.72 -1.59 -12.48
CA GLY A 210 -14.45 -2.31 -12.40
C GLY A 210 -13.83 -2.36 -11.00
N SER A 211 -14.53 -1.87 -9.99
CA SER A 211 -14.13 -1.86 -8.59
C SER A 211 -15.31 -2.25 -7.72
N SER A 212 -15.06 -2.80 -6.54
CA SER A 212 -16.11 -3.09 -5.54
C SER A 212 -16.36 -1.91 -4.58
N ILE A 213 -15.97 -0.70 -4.95
CA ILE A 213 -16.12 0.48 -4.09
C ILE A 213 -17.60 0.80 -3.75
N GLU A 214 -18.54 0.37 -4.59
CA GLU A 214 -19.98 0.48 -4.38
C GLU A 214 -20.50 -0.49 -3.32
N SER A 215 -19.75 -1.56 -3.05
CA SER A 215 -20.09 -2.55 -2.04
C SER A 215 -19.55 -2.11 -0.69
N GLY A 216 -20.42 -2.02 0.31
CA GLY A 216 -19.95 -1.83 1.69
C GLY A 216 -19.24 -3.10 2.15
N ASP A 217 -18.02 -2.97 2.62
CA ASP A 217 -17.28 -4.08 3.23
C ASP A 217 -16.87 -3.72 4.65
N GLU A 218 -17.00 -4.68 5.56
CA GLU A 218 -16.51 -4.55 6.92
C GLU A 218 -15.13 -5.19 6.99
N GLY A 219 -14.13 -4.36 7.24
CA GLY A 219 -12.74 -4.79 7.36
C GLY A 219 -12.12 -4.37 8.68
N VAL A 220 -11.31 -5.25 9.26
CA VAL A 220 -10.47 -4.93 10.41
C VAL A 220 -9.16 -4.34 9.88
N VAL A 221 -8.71 -3.25 10.50
CA VAL A 221 -7.40 -2.65 10.20
C VAL A 221 -6.29 -3.71 10.33
N GLY A 222 -5.40 -3.75 9.36
CA GLY A 222 -4.27 -4.70 9.35
C GLY A 222 -4.47 -5.93 8.46
N ARG A 223 -5.65 -6.12 7.87
CA ARG A 223 -5.92 -7.24 6.93
C ARG A 223 -5.51 -6.97 5.48
N GLY A 224 -5.23 -5.72 5.14
CA GLY A 224 -4.82 -5.35 3.78
C GLY A 224 -3.38 -5.74 3.45
N ASN A 225 -3.00 -5.56 2.20
CA ASN A 225 -1.65 -5.79 1.72
C ASN A 225 -0.63 -4.97 2.51
N ARG A 226 0.58 -5.50 2.64
CA ARG A 226 1.69 -4.77 3.27
C ARG A 226 2.28 -3.75 2.29
N ALA A 227 3.23 -2.95 2.74
CA ALA A 227 3.88 -1.92 1.93
C ALA A 227 4.46 -2.42 0.60
N ASN A 228 4.78 -3.70 0.51
CA ASN A 228 5.28 -4.37 -0.68
C ASN A 228 4.17 -5.00 -1.56
N GLY A 229 2.91 -4.69 -1.32
CA GLY A 229 1.77 -5.18 -2.09
C GLY A 229 1.28 -6.59 -1.75
N LEU A 230 1.87 -7.26 -0.76
CA LEU A 230 1.62 -8.66 -0.51
C LEU A 230 1.12 -8.95 0.92
N ILE A 231 0.43 -10.09 1.07
CA ILE A 231 0.20 -10.76 2.35
C ILE A 231 0.88 -12.12 2.27
N SER A 232 2.08 -12.24 2.85
CA SER A 232 2.87 -13.47 2.82
C SER A 232 2.82 -14.14 4.20
N MET A 233 2.08 -15.24 4.32
CA MET A 233 1.79 -15.89 5.60
C MET A 233 3.03 -16.34 6.39
N LEU A 234 4.11 -16.69 5.70
CA LEU A 234 5.33 -17.21 6.31
C LEU A 234 6.51 -16.21 6.31
N ARG A 235 6.24 -14.95 6.01
CA ARG A 235 7.23 -13.89 6.06
C ARG A 235 7.02 -12.98 7.26
N PRO A 236 8.09 -12.44 7.82
CA PRO A 236 7.96 -11.40 8.83
C PRO A 236 7.18 -10.22 8.28
N MET A 237 6.20 -9.72 9.02
CA MET A 237 5.41 -8.58 8.63
C MET A 237 5.07 -7.71 9.84
N SER A 238 4.90 -6.41 9.59
CA SER A 238 4.32 -5.49 10.55
C SER A 238 2.80 -5.43 10.36
N MET A 239 2.06 -5.23 11.44
CA MET A 239 0.62 -4.98 11.40
C MET A 239 0.27 -3.54 10.98
N GLU A 240 1.27 -2.71 10.74
CA GLU A 240 1.09 -1.34 10.30
C GLU A 240 0.39 -1.25 8.94
N GLY A 241 -0.80 -0.65 8.93
CA GLY A 241 -1.45 -0.26 7.67
C GLY A 241 -0.68 0.90 7.05
N VAL A 242 -0.40 0.83 5.76
CA VAL A 242 0.41 1.83 5.05
C VAL A 242 -0.44 2.84 4.34
N SER A 243 -1.56 2.40 3.75
CA SER A 243 -2.50 3.26 3.03
C SER A 243 -3.14 4.30 3.95
N GLY A 244 -3.31 5.52 3.45
CA GLY A 244 -3.87 6.65 4.22
C GLY A 244 -2.92 7.31 5.22
N LYS A 245 -1.73 6.75 5.48
CA LYS A 245 -0.72 7.38 6.36
C LYS A 245 0.03 8.47 5.62
N ASN A 246 0.42 9.52 6.36
CA ASN A 246 1.15 10.65 5.80
C ASN A 246 2.50 10.21 5.23
N PRO A 247 2.77 10.46 3.93
CA PRO A 247 3.99 10.00 3.26
C PRO A 247 5.24 10.79 3.67
N VAL A 248 5.08 11.91 4.37
CA VAL A 248 6.21 12.79 4.70
C VAL A 248 6.95 12.36 5.96
N TYR A 249 6.22 11.92 6.99
CA TYR A 249 6.84 11.62 8.29
C TYR A 249 6.34 10.36 9.00
N HIS A 250 5.28 9.69 8.49
CA HIS A 250 4.70 8.60 9.25
C HIS A 250 5.58 7.35 9.21
N VAL A 251 6.09 6.95 10.38
CA VAL A 251 7.00 5.79 10.50
C VAL A 251 6.40 4.50 9.92
N GLY A 252 5.13 4.21 10.16
CA GLY A 252 4.48 3.01 9.65
C GLY A 252 4.48 2.90 8.11
N LYS A 253 4.61 4.02 7.39
CA LYS A 253 4.78 4.04 5.93
C LYS A 253 6.27 4.04 5.55
N LEU A 254 7.02 5.00 6.06
CA LEU A 254 8.40 5.21 5.66
C LEU A 254 9.32 4.07 6.08
N TYR A 255 9.19 3.58 7.33
CA TYR A 255 10.03 2.48 7.80
C TYR A 255 9.71 1.15 7.13
N SER A 256 8.45 0.91 6.75
CA SER A 256 8.12 -0.30 5.98
C SER A 256 8.77 -0.30 4.59
N LEU A 257 8.77 0.85 3.91
CA LEU A 257 9.44 0.98 2.60
C LEU A 257 10.98 0.97 2.75
N ALA A 258 11.50 1.64 3.76
CA ALA A 258 12.94 1.66 4.05
C ALA A 258 13.46 0.26 4.43
N ALA A 259 12.72 -0.48 5.27
CA ALA A 259 13.07 -1.85 5.63
C ALA A 259 13.07 -2.79 4.41
N GLN A 260 12.11 -2.61 3.50
CA GLN A 260 12.07 -3.36 2.25
C GLN A 260 13.29 -3.07 1.38
N ARG A 261 13.66 -1.80 1.17
CA ARG A 261 14.86 -1.42 0.43
C ARG A 261 16.14 -1.94 1.07
N ALA A 262 16.25 -1.86 2.40
CA ALA A 262 17.40 -2.38 3.11
C ALA A 262 17.54 -3.90 2.95
N ALA A 263 16.45 -4.64 2.99
CA ALA A 263 16.47 -6.09 2.77
C ALA A 263 16.89 -6.43 1.32
N GLU A 264 16.40 -5.68 0.34
CA GLU A 264 16.76 -5.85 -1.08
C GLU A 264 18.24 -5.55 -1.33
N GLU A 265 18.77 -4.47 -0.76
CA GLU A 265 20.19 -4.12 -0.89
C GLU A 265 21.11 -5.13 -0.21
N LEU A 266 20.76 -5.57 1.02
CA LEU A 266 21.49 -6.62 1.72
C LEU A 266 21.48 -7.93 0.93
N HIS A 267 20.36 -8.29 0.33
CA HIS A 267 20.27 -9.45 -0.56
C HIS A 267 21.18 -9.29 -1.78
N ALA A 268 21.12 -8.15 -2.46
CA ALA A 268 21.94 -7.88 -3.65
C ALA A 268 23.44 -7.96 -3.35
N LEU A 269 23.88 -7.47 -2.19
CA LEU A 269 25.28 -7.46 -1.78
C LEU A 269 25.81 -8.85 -1.34
N THR A 270 24.92 -9.70 -0.82
CA THR A 270 25.38 -10.94 -0.16
C THR A 270 24.87 -12.23 -0.79
N GLY A 271 23.83 -12.16 -1.63
CA GLY A 271 23.11 -13.33 -2.16
C GLY A 271 22.25 -14.08 -1.12
N ARG A 272 22.25 -13.64 0.15
CA ARG A 272 21.48 -14.27 1.25
C ARG A 272 20.05 -13.71 1.28
N THR A 273 19.11 -14.49 1.79
CA THR A 273 17.78 -13.96 2.12
C THR A 273 17.88 -13.11 3.38
N PHE A 274 17.29 -11.94 3.36
CA PHE A 274 17.20 -11.07 4.53
C PHE A 274 15.76 -10.74 4.88
N ALA A 275 15.53 -10.61 6.20
CA ALA A 275 14.40 -9.91 6.78
C ALA A 275 14.96 -8.78 7.65
N VAL A 276 14.47 -7.57 7.46
CA VAL A 276 14.91 -6.38 8.19
C VAL A 276 13.71 -5.74 8.86
N ALA A 277 13.85 -5.42 10.14
CA ALA A 277 12.90 -4.60 10.87
C ALA A 277 13.58 -3.33 11.37
N LEU A 278 12.98 -2.20 11.05
CA LEU A 278 13.35 -0.88 11.57
C LEU A 278 12.35 -0.49 12.64
N VAL A 279 12.81 -0.29 13.85
CA VAL A 279 11.97 0.06 14.99
C VAL A 279 12.16 1.53 15.32
N SER A 280 11.05 2.27 15.40
CA SER A 280 11.03 3.65 15.80
C SER A 280 10.69 3.81 17.28
N GLN A 281 11.04 4.95 17.84
CA GLN A 281 10.57 5.42 19.12
C GLN A 281 10.05 6.84 18.96
N SER A 282 8.87 7.09 19.44
CA SER A 282 8.21 8.40 19.33
C SER A 282 9.12 9.52 19.83
N GLY A 283 9.29 10.56 19.02
CA GLY A 283 10.12 11.72 19.32
C GLY A 283 11.62 11.57 19.01
N ARG A 284 12.10 10.39 18.58
CA ARG A 284 13.45 10.26 18.01
C ARG A 284 13.52 10.85 16.62
N ASP A 285 14.74 11.14 16.17
CA ASP A 285 14.99 11.47 14.78
C ASP A 285 14.44 10.39 13.85
N LEU A 286 13.74 10.78 12.82
CA LEU A 286 13.12 9.83 11.89
C LEU A 286 14.18 9.04 11.10
N GLU A 287 15.34 9.63 10.88
CA GLU A 287 16.46 8.99 10.16
C GLU A 287 17.34 8.11 11.04
N ASP A 288 17.11 8.12 12.37
CA ASP A 288 17.85 7.34 13.36
C ASP A 288 16.94 6.30 14.03
N PRO A 289 16.75 5.10 13.44
CA PRO A 289 15.93 4.04 14.03
C PRO A 289 16.43 3.69 15.45
N TRP A 290 15.48 3.52 16.37
CA TRP A 290 15.80 3.10 17.72
C TRP A 290 16.49 1.74 17.76
N GLN A 291 15.98 0.80 16.95
CA GLN A 291 16.55 -0.53 16.79
C GLN A 291 16.50 -0.96 15.34
N VAL A 292 17.51 -1.69 14.94
CA VAL A 292 17.58 -2.38 13.66
C VAL A 292 17.74 -3.88 13.94
N LEU A 293 16.79 -4.68 13.48
CA LEU A 293 16.85 -6.12 13.56
C LEU A 293 17.04 -6.66 12.15
N ALA A 294 18.06 -7.47 11.93
CA ALA A 294 18.29 -8.13 10.65
C ALA A 294 18.50 -9.63 10.86
N GLN A 295 17.75 -10.42 10.11
CA GLN A 295 17.88 -11.87 10.07
C GLN A 295 18.25 -12.29 8.66
N ALA A 296 19.25 -13.15 8.52
CA ALA A 296 19.64 -13.71 7.24
C ALA A 296 19.50 -15.24 7.24
N SER A 297 19.25 -15.80 6.05
CA SER A 297 19.28 -17.26 5.84
C SER A 297 20.71 -17.76 5.66
N GLY A 298 20.90 -19.07 5.85
CA GLY A 298 22.19 -19.76 5.68
C GLY A 298 23.08 -19.66 6.90
N ASP A 299 24.20 -20.38 6.85
CA ASP A 299 25.16 -20.48 7.94
C ASP A 299 26.05 -19.24 8.04
N GLY A 300 26.50 -18.95 9.24
CA GLY A 300 27.42 -17.87 9.55
C GLY A 300 26.73 -16.61 10.08
N PRO A 301 27.50 -15.77 10.79
CA PRO A 301 27.00 -14.54 11.38
C PRO A 301 26.54 -13.53 10.30
N VAL A 302 25.64 -12.66 10.69
CA VAL A 302 25.30 -11.47 9.92
C VAL A 302 26.34 -10.40 10.26
N ASP A 303 26.95 -9.82 9.23
CA ASP A 303 27.84 -8.68 9.41
C ASP A 303 27.04 -7.45 9.87
N ALA A 304 27.18 -7.14 11.14
CA ALA A 304 26.48 -5.99 11.73
C ALA A 304 26.99 -4.65 11.19
N GLY A 305 28.24 -4.58 10.71
CA GLY A 305 28.79 -3.40 10.04
C GLY A 305 28.11 -3.15 8.71
N LEU A 306 28.00 -4.18 7.89
CA LEU A 306 27.29 -4.11 6.62
C LEU A 306 25.83 -3.70 6.82
N VAL A 307 25.11 -4.32 7.76
CA VAL A 307 23.70 -3.98 8.05
C VAL A 307 23.57 -2.53 8.44
N ARG A 308 24.42 -2.03 9.34
CA ARG A 308 24.41 -0.61 9.76
C ARG A 308 24.64 0.34 8.59
N ASN A 309 25.61 0.04 7.73
CA ASN A 309 25.95 0.89 6.59
C ASN A 309 24.81 0.95 5.58
N VAL A 310 24.22 -0.20 5.24
CA VAL A 310 23.06 -0.26 4.33
C VAL A 310 21.87 0.50 4.91
N VAL A 311 21.52 0.24 6.18
CA VAL A 311 20.41 0.95 6.82
C VAL A 311 20.66 2.45 6.90
N ALA A 312 21.87 2.87 7.25
CA ALA A 312 22.22 4.30 7.28
C ALA A 312 22.08 4.95 5.90
N GLY A 313 22.52 4.26 4.83
CA GLY A 313 22.35 4.72 3.46
C GLY A 313 20.87 4.86 3.07
N VAL A 314 20.06 3.86 3.36
CA VAL A 314 18.61 3.87 3.07
C VAL A 314 17.89 4.97 3.87
N MET A 315 18.24 5.12 5.15
CA MET A 315 17.62 6.15 6.01
C MET A 315 18.04 7.57 5.61
N GLY A 316 19.29 7.77 5.19
CA GLY A 316 19.72 9.04 4.61
C GLY A 316 19.04 9.36 3.26
N GLY A 317 18.49 8.36 2.56
CA GLY A 317 17.72 8.48 1.33
C GLY A 317 16.19 8.57 1.54
N LEU A 318 15.69 8.85 2.74
CA LEU A 318 14.24 8.94 3.01
C LEU A 318 13.54 10.03 2.17
N ASP A 319 14.25 11.08 1.79
CA ASP A 319 13.68 12.13 0.92
C ASP A 319 13.32 11.60 -0.46
N ASP A 320 14.08 10.66 -1.00
CA ASP A 320 13.76 10.00 -2.28
C ASP A 320 12.49 9.13 -2.15
N ILE A 321 12.33 8.46 -1.00
CA ILE A 321 11.11 7.70 -0.72
C ILE A 321 9.91 8.64 -0.63
N ARG A 322 10.03 9.75 0.10
CA ARG A 322 8.99 10.79 0.22
C ARG A 322 8.61 11.36 -1.15
N ALA A 323 9.62 11.77 -1.92
CA ALA A 323 9.41 12.31 -3.27
C ALA A 323 8.73 11.29 -4.19
N GLY A 324 9.16 10.03 -4.14
CA GLY A 324 8.56 8.94 -4.91
C GLY A 324 7.08 8.69 -4.55
N LEU A 325 6.75 8.71 -3.25
CA LEU A 325 5.38 8.58 -2.78
C LEU A 325 4.50 9.76 -3.21
N LEU A 326 4.98 10.99 -3.07
CA LEU A 326 4.26 12.20 -3.44
C LEU A 326 4.04 12.30 -4.96
N ALA A 327 4.98 11.79 -5.74
CA ALA A 327 4.89 11.74 -7.20
C ALA A 327 4.08 10.54 -7.74
N GLY A 328 3.58 9.66 -6.85
CA GLY A 328 2.90 8.42 -7.27
C GLY A 328 3.80 7.37 -7.94
N LYS A 329 5.12 7.52 -7.84
CA LYS A 329 6.10 6.58 -8.41
C LYS A 329 6.34 5.36 -7.52
N ILE A 330 6.05 5.48 -6.24
CA ILE A 330 6.07 4.38 -5.28
C ILE A 330 4.63 4.09 -4.92
N ALA A 331 4.13 2.97 -5.39
CA ALA A 331 2.83 2.46 -4.98
C ALA A 331 2.95 1.86 -3.57
N THR A 332 1.94 2.11 -2.75
CA THR A 332 1.71 1.37 -1.51
C THR A 332 0.34 0.73 -1.64
N ALA A 333 0.31 -0.57 -1.58
CA ALA A 333 -0.96 -1.32 -1.70
C ALA A 333 -1.92 -1.02 -0.56
#